data_55f9f89d6493d5f33a44c89012357e00
#
_entry.id   55f9f89d6493d5f33a44c89012357e00
#
_cell.length_a   1.000
_cell.length_b   1.000
_cell.length_c   1.000
_cell.angle_alpha   90.00
_cell.angle_beta   90.00
_cell.angle_gamma   90.00
#
_symmetry.space_group_name_H-M   'P 1'
#
loop_
_entity.id
_entity.type
_entity.pdbx_description
1 polymer ?
#
loop_
_entity_poly.entity_id
_entity_poly.type
_entity_poly.pdbx_seq_one_letter_code
_entity_poly.pdbx_strand_id
1 'polypeptide(L)'
;MKLYSKIYGDKTQDLIIIHGLFGMSDNWNSLGKQFSKYCRVHLIDLRNHGRSPHSDDFNYEVMCGDVLEYMQDNKIEKPIILGHSLGGKVAMKFAFTHTDKIEKLIVADMAPRRYDTAFHQNLLSTLYR
;
A
#
# COMPACT_ATOMS: atom_id res chain seq x y z
N MET A 1 15.78 -0.18 -3.34
CA MET A 1 15.23 -0.37 -4.70
C MET A 1 14.12 0.63 -4.95
N LYS A 2 14.11 1.23 -6.11
CA LYS A 2 13.11 2.23 -6.46
C LYS A 2 11.85 1.55 -7.04
N LEU A 3 10.77 1.57 -6.29
CA LEU A 3 9.53 0.91 -6.69
C LEU A 3 8.73 1.75 -7.69
N TYR A 4 8.09 1.07 -8.63
CA TYR A 4 7.10 1.70 -9.51
C TYR A 4 5.82 1.98 -8.72
N SER A 5 5.18 3.10 -9.01
CA SER A 5 3.91 3.44 -8.37
C SER A 5 2.98 4.18 -9.31
N LYS A 6 1.70 4.12 -8.98
CA LYS A 6 0.66 5.00 -9.54
C LYS A 6 0.12 5.84 -8.40
N ILE A 7 -0.07 7.13 -8.64
CA ILE A 7 -0.53 8.05 -7.60
C ILE A 7 -1.85 8.67 -8.05
N TYR A 8 -2.86 8.60 -7.20
CA TYR A 8 -4.17 9.19 -7.44
C TYR A 8 -4.51 10.17 -6.33
N GLY A 9 -5.05 11.33 -6.70
CA GLY A 9 -5.51 12.34 -5.76
C GLY A 9 -4.44 13.31 -5.32
N ASP A 10 -4.88 14.34 -4.60
CA ASP A 10 -4.04 15.48 -4.20
C ASP A 10 -4.26 15.86 -2.73
N LYS A 11 -4.84 14.98 -1.94
CA LYS A 11 -5.09 15.25 -0.53
C LYS A 11 -3.79 15.20 0.26
N THR A 12 -3.84 15.71 1.49
CA THR A 12 -2.65 15.78 2.34
C THR A 12 -2.33 14.46 3.03
N GLN A 13 -3.34 13.64 3.32
CA GLN A 13 -3.13 12.33 3.92
C GLN A 13 -2.73 11.31 2.86
N ASP A 14 -1.56 10.70 3.02
CA ASP A 14 -1.09 9.66 2.12
C ASP A 14 -1.63 8.29 2.53
N LEU A 15 -1.99 7.49 1.54
CA LEU A 15 -2.38 6.08 1.68
C LEU A 15 -1.50 5.27 0.74
N ILE A 16 -0.74 4.32 1.29
CA ILE A 16 0.06 3.39 0.49
C ILE A 16 -0.66 2.04 0.49
N ILE A 17 -0.93 1.51 -0.70
CA ILE A 17 -1.56 0.20 -0.87
C ILE A 17 -0.51 -0.78 -1.39
N ILE A 18 -0.34 -1.89 -0.68
CA ILE A 18 0.64 -2.94 -1.01
C ILE A 18 -0.12 -4.21 -1.39
N HIS A 19 0.04 -4.63 -2.63
CA HIS A 19 -0.66 -5.78 -3.22
C HIS A 19 -0.17 -7.12 -2.66
N GLY A 20 -0.87 -8.20 -2.98
CA GLY A 20 -0.51 -9.55 -2.60
C GLY A 20 0.51 -10.21 -3.53
N LEU A 21 0.92 -11.42 -3.17
CA LEU A 21 1.86 -12.23 -3.96
C LEU A 21 1.29 -12.46 -5.35
N PHE A 22 2.15 -12.35 -6.35
CA PHE A 22 1.81 -12.40 -7.78
C PHE A 22 0.80 -11.34 -8.22
N GLY A 23 0.51 -10.36 -7.35
CA GLY A 23 -0.32 -9.23 -7.72
C GLY A 23 0.52 -8.06 -8.23
N MET A 24 -0.13 -6.93 -8.41
CA MET A 24 0.50 -5.69 -8.82
C MET A 24 -0.45 -4.52 -8.53
N SER A 25 0.07 -3.30 -8.67
CA SER A 25 -0.71 -2.09 -8.43
C SER A 25 -2.01 -2.05 -9.22
N ASP A 26 -2.03 -2.58 -10.44
CA ASP A 26 -3.22 -2.57 -11.30
C ASP A 26 -4.42 -3.26 -10.64
N ASN A 27 -4.20 -4.24 -9.78
CA ASN A 27 -5.28 -4.93 -9.07
C ASN A 27 -6.09 -3.99 -8.17
N TRP A 28 -5.51 -2.85 -7.80
CA TRP A 28 -6.10 -1.90 -6.86
C TRP A 28 -6.55 -0.59 -7.50
N ASN A 29 -6.53 -0.50 -8.85
CA ASN A 29 -6.87 0.75 -9.55
C ASN A 29 -8.24 1.29 -9.17
N SER A 30 -9.27 0.44 -9.17
CA SER A 30 -10.64 0.87 -8.90
C SER A 30 -10.78 1.42 -7.47
N LEU A 31 -10.29 0.67 -6.47
CA LEU A 31 -10.34 1.12 -5.08
C LEU A 31 -9.46 2.33 -4.86
N GLY A 32 -8.28 2.37 -5.49
CA GLY A 32 -7.39 3.52 -5.40
C GLY A 32 -8.06 4.81 -5.86
N LYS A 33 -8.77 4.74 -6.97
CA LYS A 33 -9.50 5.89 -7.48
C LYS A 33 -10.63 6.32 -6.54
N GLN A 34 -11.32 5.38 -5.93
CA GLN A 34 -12.36 5.69 -4.95
C GLN A 34 -11.77 6.36 -3.70
N PHE A 35 -10.66 5.82 -3.19
CA PHE A 35 -10.01 6.36 -2.00
C PHE A 35 -9.35 7.72 -2.27
N SER A 36 -9.05 8.04 -3.52
CA SER A 36 -8.42 9.31 -3.88
C SER A 36 -9.28 10.53 -3.57
N LYS A 37 -10.56 10.33 -3.27
CA LYS A 37 -11.44 11.40 -2.79
C LYS A 37 -11.08 11.85 -1.38
N TYR A 38 -10.37 11.01 -0.64
CA TYR A 38 -10.07 11.22 0.79
C TYR A 38 -8.58 11.26 1.08
N CYS A 39 -7.77 10.59 0.28
CA CYS A 39 -6.34 10.44 0.48
C CYS A 39 -5.60 10.65 -0.84
N ARG A 40 -4.29 10.94 -0.73
CA ARG A 40 -3.38 10.78 -1.86
C ARG A 40 -2.93 9.33 -1.88
N VAL A 41 -3.40 8.58 -2.87
CA VAL A 41 -3.24 7.13 -2.92
C VAL A 41 -2.02 6.75 -3.73
N HIS A 42 -1.15 5.93 -3.14
CA HIS A 42 0.04 5.39 -3.78
C HIS A 42 -0.16 3.88 -3.96
N LEU A 43 -0.32 3.43 -5.20
CA LEU A 43 -0.37 2.01 -5.52
C LEU A 43 1.03 1.60 -5.95
N ILE A 44 1.75 0.90 -5.08
CA ILE A 44 3.12 0.50 -5.38
C ILE A 44 3.17 -0.94 -5.91
N ASP A 45 4.13 -1.21 -6.80
CA ASP A 45 4.48 -2.57 -7.16
C ASP A 45 5.67 -2.99 -6.30
N LEU A 46 5.53 -4.10 -5.57
CA LEU A 46 6.64 -4.67 -4.79
C LEU A 46 7.76 -5.12 -5.73
N ARG A 47 8.98 -5.27 -5.19
CA ARG A 47 10.08 -5.85 -5.98
C ARG A 47 9.66 -7.19 -6.57
N ASN A 48 10.16 -7.50 -7.74
CA ASN A 48 9.87 -8.72 -8.48
C ASN A 48 8.41 -8.82 -8.96
N HIS A 49 7.64 -7.74 -8.83
CA HIS A 49 6.24 -7.69 -9.28
C HIS A 49 6.02 -6.51 -10.20
N GLY A 50 5.03 -6.66 -11.09
CA GLY A 50 4.60 -5.60 -11.98
C GLY A 50 5.74 -4.93 -12.71
N ARG A 51 5.82 -3.60 -12.58
CA ARG A 51 6.84 -2.77 -13.26
C ARG A 51 8.02 -2.41 -12.38
N SER A 52 8.06 -2.92 -11.15
CA SER A 52 9.21 -2.68 -10.27
C SER A 52 10.40 -3.56 -10.66
N PRO A 53 11.62 -3.13 -10.29
CA PRO A 53 12.82 -3.90 -10.60
C PRO A 53 12.82 -5.28 -9.94
N HIS A 54 13.66 -6.16 -10.46
CA HIS A 54 13.83 -7.52 -9.99
C HIS A 54 15.15 -7.68 -9.24
N SER A 55 15.17 -8.57 -8.26
CA SER A 55 16.34 -8.90 -7.48
C SER A 55 16.21 -10.33 -6.96
N ASP A 56 17.35 -11.02 -6.76
CA ASP A 56 17.36 -12.34 -6.15
C ASP A 56 17.03 -12.26 -4.65
N ASP A 57 17.30 -11.11 -4.02
CA ASP A 57 16.93 -10.89 -2.63
C ASP A 57 15.42 -10.66 -2.54
N PHE A 58 14.73 -11.56 -1.87
CA PHE A 58 13.28 -11.43 -1.71
C PHE A 58 12.88 -11.92 -0.32
N ASN A 59 12.74 -10.99 0.61
CA ASN A 59 12.32 -11.26 1.98
C ASN A 59 11.62 -10.02 2.54
N TYR A 60 11.01 -10.15 3.71
CA TYR A 60 10.26 -9.05 4.30
C TYR A 60 11.12 -7.84 4.65
N GLU A 61 12.36 -8.08 5.05
CA GLU A 61 13.26 -6.98 5.42
C GLU A 61 13.58 -6.08 4.23
N VAL A 62 13.94 -6.68 3.10
CA VAL A 62 14.24 -5.89 1.90
C VAL A 62 13.00 -5.21 1.35
N MET A 63 11.83 -5.88 1.43
CA MET A 63 10.58 -5.26 0.99
C MET A 63 10.19 -4.08 1.87
N CYS A 64 10.37 -4.19 3.19
CA CYS A 64 10.15 -3.05 4.10
C CYS A 64 11.14 -1.92 3.80
N GLY A 65 12.39 -2.25 3.51
CA GLY A 65 13.39 -1.27 3.11
C GLY A 65 12.99 -0.52 1.85
N ASP A 66 12.40 -1.24 0.89
CA ASP A 66 11.89 -0.62 -0.34
C ASP A 66 10.75 0.37 -0.05
N VAL A 67 9.84 0.01 0.85
CA VAL A 67 8.73 0.89 1.25
C VAL A 67 9.29 2.14 1.93
N LEU A 68 10.26 1.98 2.82
CA LEU A 68 10.88 3.11 3.49
C LEU A 68 11.57 4.05 2.49
N GLU A 69 12.32 3.51 1.55
CA GLU A 69 12.96 4.30 0.49
C GLU A 69 11.92 5.04 -0.34
N TYR A 70 10.81 4.37 -0.70
CA TYR A 70 9.72 4.99 -1.44
C TYR A 70 9.15 6.18 -0.66
N MET A 71 8.92 6.02 0.63
CA MET A 71 8.41 7.09 1.47
C MET A 71 9.38 8.27 1.51
N GLN A 72 10.66 8.00 1.67
CA GLN A 72 11.69 9.05 1.70
C GLN A 72 11.76 9.81 0.36
N ASP A 73 11.75 9.09 -0.75
CA ASP A 73 11.82 9.67 -2.08
C ASP A 73 10.61 10.55 -2.40
N ASN A 74 9.45 10.21 -1.86
CA ASN A 74 8.19 10.91 -2.12
C ASN A 74 7.79 11.83 -0.96
N LYS A 75 8.65 12.02 0.02
CA LYS A 75 8.43 12.90 1.18
C LYS A 75 7.15 12.55 1.93
N ILE A 76 6.91 11.26 2.10
CA ILE A 76 5.76 10.74 2.84
C ILE A 76 6.20 10.53 4.29
N GLU A 77 5.53 11.19 5.25
CA GLU A 77 5.95 11.13 6.66
C GLU A 77 5.16 10.11 7.46
N LYS A 78 3.84 10.19 7.43
CA LYS A 78 2.96 9.30 8.21
C LYS A 78 1.80 8.82 7.35
N PRO A 79 2.02 7.84 6.47
CA PRO A 79 0.94 7.33 5.66
C PRO A 79 0.04 6.36 6.43
N ILE A 80 -1.18 6.18 5.90
CA ILE A 80 -1.98 5.00 6.18
C ILE A 80 -1.43 3.92 5.25
N ILE A 81 -1.16 2.72 5.77
CA ILE A 81 -0.68 1.61 4.95
C ILE A 81 -1.73 0.51 4.95
N LEU A 82 -2.19 0.16 3.76
CA LEU A 82 -3.11 -0.95 3.53
C LEU A 82 -2.37 -2.04 2.78
N GLY A 83 -2.33 -3.24 3.34
CA GLY A 83 -1.67 -4.37 2.71
C GLY A 83 -2.59 -5.58 2.57
N HIS A 84 -2.45 -6.30 1.47
CA HIS A 84 -3.23 -7.51 1.18
C HIS A 84 -2.29 -8.72 1.08
N SER A 85 -2.60 -9.79 1.79
CA SER A 85 -1.83 -11.04 1.73
C SER A 85 -0.35 -10.80 2.04
N LEU A 86 0.56 -11.05 1.09
CA LEU A 86 1.99 -10.74 1.23
C LEU A 86 2.20 -9.26 1.60
N GLY A 87 1.48 -8.36 0.91
CA GLY A 87 1.53 -6.94 1.22
C GLY A 87 1.06 -6.63 2.63
N GLY A 88 0.11 -7.40 3.16
CA GLY A 88 -0.33 -7.29 4.54
C GLY A 88 0.78 -7.64 5.52
N LYS A 89 1.54 -8.69 5.23
CA LYS A 89 2.67 -9.09 6.07
C LYS A 89 3.80 -8.06 6.02
N VAL A 90 4.08 -7.51 4.83
CA VAL A 90 5.05 -6.42 4.69
C VAL A 90 4.60 -5.21 5.50
N ALA A 91 3.32 -4.83 5.37
CA ALA A 91 2.76 -3.69 6.10
C ALA A 91 2.84 -3.88 7.62
N MET A 92 2.52 -5.08 8.10
CA MET A 92 2.62 -5.39 9.54
C MET A 92 4.06 -5.30 10.03
N LYS A 93 5.01 -5.88 9.31
CA LYS A 93 6.42 -5.80 9.69
C LYS A 93 6.92 -4.36 9.67
N PHE A 94 6.54 -3.59 8.66
CA PHE A 94 6.89 -2.18 8.57
C PHE A 94 6.33 -1.41 9.78
N ALA A 95 5.05 -1.61 10.09
CA ALA A 95 4.40 -0.95 11.22
C ALA A 95 5.07 -1.31 12.55
N PHE A 96 5.47 -2.56 12.71
CA PHE A 96 6.12 -3.02 13.93
C PHE A 96 7.52 -2.41 14.10
N THR A 97 8.29 -2.32 13.01
CA THR A 97 9.66 -1.80 13.07
C THR A 97 9.74 -0.28 12.99
N HIS A 98 8.74 0.38 12.41
CA HIS A 98 8.70 1.82 12.21
C HIS A 98 7.38 2.42 12.70
N THR A 99 7.03 2.12 13.95
CA THR A 99 5.75 2.50 14.54
C THR A 99 5.48 4.00 14.46
N ASP A 100 6.51 4.81 14.58
CA ASP A 100 6.44 6.28 14.55
C ASP A 100 6.30 6.84 13.12
N LYS A 101 6.36 6.00 12.10
CA LYS A 101 6.35 6.42 10.70
C LYS A 101 5.05 6.08 9.97
N ILE A 102 4.05 5.59 10.68
CA ILE A 102 2.75 5.30 10.09
C ILE A 102 1.62 5.93 10.90
N GLU A 103 0.54 6.31 10.22
CA GLU A 103 -0.67 6.82 10.86
C GLU A 103 -1.60 5.67 11.26
N LYS A 104 -1.89 4.77 10.32
CA LYS A 104 -2.76 3.62 10.53
C LYS A 104 -2.30 2.45 9.68
N LEU A 105 -2.57 1.24 10.19
CA LEU A 105 -2.34 -0.01 9.48
C LEU A 105 -3.67 -0.68 9.19
N ILE A 106 -3.88 -1.07 7.94
CA ILE A 106 -5.05 -1.84 7.52
C ILE A 106 -4.55 -3.10 6.82
N VAL A 107 -5.01 -4.26 7.28
CA VAL A 107 -4.68 -5.53 6.63
C VAL A 107 -5.96 -6.10 6.03
N ALA A 108 -5.93 -6.31 4.72
CA ALA A 108 -7.06 -6.86 3.99
C ALA A 108 -6.79 -8.33 3.68
N ASP A 109 -7.80 -9.16 3.93
CA ASP A 109 -7.69 -10.60 3.70
C ASP A 109 -8.03 -10.99 2.26
N MET A 110 -8.75 -10.13 1.55
CA MET A 110 -9.29 -10.43 0.22
C MET A 110 -8.75 -9.47 -0.82
N ALA A 111 -8.40 -10.01 -1.98
CA ALA A 111 -7.95 -9.19 -3.12
C ALA A 111 -9.11 -8.34 -3.65
N PRO A 112 -8.82 -7.17 -4.24
CA PRO A 112 -9.87 -6.31 -4.80
C PRO A 112 -10.46 -6.96 -6.06
N ARG A 113 -11.72 -7.34 -5.95
CA ARG A 113 -12.49 -7.93 -7.04
C ARG A 113 -13.80 -7.14 -7.13
N ARG A 114 -14.86 -7.81 -7.55
CA ARG A 114 -16.20 -7.28 -7.38
C ARG A 114 -16.62 -7.48 -5.94
N TYR A 115 -16.52 -6.45 -5.15
CA TYR A 115 -17.02 -6.47 -3.79
C TYR A 115 -18.31 -5.69 -3.73
N ASP A 116 -19.16 -6.04 -2.79
CA ASP A 116 -20.40 -5.31 -2.56
C ASP A 116 -20.11 -3.95 -1.90
N THR A 117 -21.15 -3.11 -1.84
CA THR A 117 -21.04 -1.79 -1.27
C THR A 117 -20.63 -1.85 0.21
N ALA A 118 -21.07 -2.87 0.94
CA ALA A 118 -20.75 -3.01 2.35
C ALA A 118 -19.25 -3.17 2.58
N PHE A 119 -18.56 -3.96 1.73
CA PHE A 119 -17.12 -4.12 1.84
C PHE A 119 -16.40 -2.78 1.62
N HIS A 120 -16.79 -2.03 0.60
CA HIS A 120 -16.20 -0.72 0.31
C HIS A 120 -16.46 0.26 1.46
N GLN A 121 -17.67 0.28 2.01
CA GLN A 121 -18.01 1.15 3.13
C GLN A 121 -17.20 0.81 4.37
N ASN A 122 -16.98 -0.46 4.65
CA ASN A 122 -16.17 -0.87 5.79
C ASN A 122 -14.72 -0.40 5.66
N LEU A 123 -14.14 -0.50 4.46
CA LEU A 123 -12.79 0.02 4.23
C LEU A 123 -12.74 1.53 4.39
N LEU A 124 -13.69 2.25 3.81
CA LEU A 124 -13.76 3.70 3.92
C LEU A 124 -13.95 4.13 5.37
N SER A 125 -14.82 3.46 6.11
CA SER A 125 -15.04 3.73 7.53
C SER A 125 -13.75 3.55 8.33
N THR A 126 -12.95 2.52 8.01
CA THR A 126 -11.69 2.27 8.68
C THR A 126 -10.68 3.38 8.41
N LEU A 127 -10.66 3.94 7.21
CA LEU A 127 -9.77 5.05 6.85
C LEU A 127 -10.05 6.32 7.66
N TYR A 128 -11.29 6.49 8.12
CA TYR A 128 -11.68 7.69 8.86
C TYR A 128 -11.53 7.57 10.38
N ARG A 129 -11.17 6.43 10.89
CA ARG A 129 -11.03 6.24 12.34
C ARG A 129 -9.76 6.84 12.92
#